data_72edb5d7afa1a9a8a6879678a3954c97
#
_entry.id   72edb5d7afa1a9a8a6879678a3954c97
#
_cell.length_a   1.000
_cell.length_b   1.000
_cell.length_c   1.000
_cell.angle_alpha   90.00
_cell.angle_beta   90.00
_cell.angle_gamma   90.00
#
_symmetry.space_group_name_H-M   'P 1'
#
loop_
_entity.id
_entity.type
_entity.pdbx_description
1 polymer ?
#
loop_
_entity_poly.entity_id
_entity_poly.type
_entity_poly.pdbx_seq_one_letter_code
_entity_poly.pdbx_strand_id
1 'polypeptide(L)'
;MSQHKELPSSLKLLTIWALIFLLVFLGFQAWERQRQQSRFALNAGEIVLKRAPDGHFHWPGEVNGHAVDFLVDTGATATALPQALAERVALRSEGQVSSSTAAGITQGYLARASIRLQGGVSAEQLPVTVLPALSAPLLGMDILSKLEFSQQGGELRIAARP
;
A
#
# COMPACT_ATOMS: atom_id res chain seq x y z
N MET A 1 20.93 -4.90 -55.36
CA MET A 1 21.64 -5.80 -54.40
C MET A 1 21.60 -5.12 -53.04
N SER A 2 20.65 -5.53 -52.20
CA SER A 2 20.47 -4.95 -50.85
C SER A 2 21.45 -5.69 -49.93
N GLN A 3 22.46 -5.02 -49.43
CA GLN A 3 23.34 -5.56 -48.39
C GLN A 3 22.60 -5.55 -47.06
N HIS A 4 22.10 -6.69 -46.61
CA HIS A 4 21.69 -6.89 -45.23
C HIS A 4 22.92 -6.78 -44.32
N LYS A 5 23.03 -5.65 -43.65
CA LYS A 5 24.06 -5.40 -42.63
C LYS A 5 23.75 -6.29 -41.43
N GLU A 6 24.39 -7.46 -41.37
CA GLU A 6 24.26 -8.36 -40.21
C GLU A 6 24.82 -7.65 -38.97
N LEU A 7 23.97 -7.63 -37.91
CA LEU A 7 24.42 -7.09 -36.61
C LEU A 7 25.58 -7.92 -36.04
N PRO A 8 26.60 -7.30 -35.46
CA PRO A 8 27.75 -8.01 -34.88
C PRO A 8 27.26 -9.02 -33.82
N SER A 9 27.91 -10.19 -33.76
CA SER A 9 27.52 -11.31 -32.88
C SER A 9 27.46 -10.93 -31.39
N SER A 10 28.30 -9.99 -30.95
CA SER A 10 28.29 -9.43 -29.60
C SER A 10 27.00 -8.64 -29.29
N LEU A 11 26.44 -7.92 -30.27
CA LEU A 11 25.21 -7.17 -30.11
C LEU A 11 24.01 -8.12 -30.04
N LYS A 12 23.99 -9.20 -30.83
CA LYS A 12 22.96 -10.25 -30.76
C LYS A 12 22.97 -10.93 -29.38
N LEU A 13 24.15 -11.20 -28.82
CA LEU A 13 24.29 -11.81 -27.50
C LEU A 13 23.76 -10.87 -26.40
N LEU A 14 24.09 -9.61 -26.48
CA LEU A 14 23.67 -8.58 -25.52
C LEU A 14 22.14 -8.37 -25.51
N THR A 15 21.51 -8.39 -26.69
CA THR A 15 20.04 -8.32 -26.80
C THR A 15 19.37 -9.55 -26.23
N ILE A 16 19.92 -10.75 -26.43
CA ILE A 16 19.38 -12.00 -25.85
C ILE A 16 19.43 -11.93 -24.31
N TRP A 17 20.56 -11.52 -23.73
CA TRP A 17 20.67 -11.38 -22.27
C TRP A 17 19.76 -10.31 -21.71
N ALA A 18 19.58 -9.18 -22.40
CA ALA A 18 18.64 -8.14 -22.00
C ALA A 18 17.18 -8.63 -22.00
N LEU A 19 16.79 -9.43 -23.02
CA LEU A 19 15.46 -10.04 -23.09
C LEU A 19 15.24 -11.07 -21.97
N ILE A 20 16.24 -11.91 -21.68
CA ILE A 20 16.16 -12.88 -20.58
C ILE A 20 16.01 -12.15 -19.25
N PHE A 21 16.80 -11.10 -18.99
CA PHE A 21 16.70 -10.30 -17.78
C PHE A 21 15.33 -9.63 -17.65
N LEU A 22 14.80 -9.06 -18.74
CA LEU A 22 13.48 -8.46 -18.78
C LEU A 22 12.38 -9.49 -18.45
N LEU A 23 12.48 -10.69 -19.00
CA LEU A 23 11.52 -11.78 -18.79
C LEU A 23 11.52 -12.26 -17.33
N VAL A 24 12.71 -12.43 -16.75
CA VAL A 24 12.87 -12.78 -15.33
C VAL A 24 12.32 -11.67 -14.43
N PHE A 25 12.61 -10.41 -14.76
CA PHE A 25 12.13 -9.25 -14.03
C PHE A 25 10.59 -9.14 -14.05
N LEU A 26 9.98 -9.30 -15.23
CA LEU A 26 8.52 -9.30 -15.38
C LEU A 26 7.88 -10.47 -14.67
N GLY A 27 8.50 -11.67 -14.72
CA GLY A 27 8.04 -12.85 -13.99
C GLY A 27 8.08 -12.63 -12.47
N PHE A 28 9.13 -12.01 -11.96
CA PHE A 28 9.26 -11.66 -10.55
C PHE A 28 8.21 -10.63 -10.13
N GLN A 29 7.99 -9.58 -10.93
CA GLN A 29 6.94 -8.59 -10.67
C GLN A 29 5.53 -9.22 -10.67
N ALA A 30 5.25 -10.12 -11.61
CA ALA A 30 3.97 -10.81 -11.67
C ALA A 30 3.74 -11.70 -10.44
N TRP A 31 4.80 -12.41 -10.00
CA TRP A 31 4.77 -13.25 -8.81
C TRP A 31 4.55 -12.43 -7.52
N GLU A 32 5.22 -11.29 -7.39
CA GLU A 32 5.05 -10.37 -6.26
C GLU A 32 3.61 -9.83 -6.20
N ARG A 33 3.03 -9.40 -7.33
CA ARG A 33 1.62 -8.97 -7.43
C ARG A 33 0.65 -10.08 -7.05
N GLN A 34 0.88 -11.30 -7.49
CA GLN A 34 0.04 -12.45 -7.16
C GLN A 34 0.11 -12.79 -5.67
N ARG A 35 1.28 -12.68 -5.04
CA ARG A 35 1.44 -12.83 -3.59
C ARG A 35 0.67 -11.78 -2.79
N GLN A 36 0.65 -10.53 -3.24
CA GLN A 36 -0.11 -9.46 -2.57
C GLN A 36 -1.62 -9.70 -2.68
N GLN A 37 -2.12 -10.10 -3.85
CA GLN A 37 -3.54 -10.42 -4.06
C GLN A 37 -4.01 -11.62 -3.24
N SER A 38 -3.15 -12.60 -2.96
CA SER A 38 -3.51 -13.78 -2.16
C SER A 38 -3.66 -13.51 -0.65
N ARG A 39 -3.28 -12.32 -0.17
CA ARG A 39 -3.37 -11.94 1.24
C ARG A 39 -4.70 -11.32 1.64
N PHE A 40 -5.50 -10.93 0.65
CA PHE A 40 -6.85 -10.41 0.86
C PHE A 40 -7.86 -11.44 0.36
N ALA A 41 -8.86 -11.74 1.17
CA ALA A 41 -10.01 -12.54 0.76
C ALA A 41 -11.30 -11.92 1.27
N LEU A 42 -12.34 -11.90 0.43
CA LEU A 42 -13.69 -11.52 0.80
C LEU A 42 -14.52 -12.81 0.88
N ASN A 43 -14.88 -13.23 2.07
CA ASN A 43 -15.64 -14.46 2.32
C ASN A 43 -16.99 -14.12 2.93
N ALA A 44 -18.09 -14.29 2.18
CA ALA A 44 -19.46 -14.12 2.67
C ALA A 44 -19.71 -12.81 3.47
N GLY A 45 -19.11 -11.70 3.04
CA GLY A 45 -19.22 -10.41 3.72
C GLY A 45 -18.17 -10.19 4.82
N GLU A 46 -17.27 -11.14 5.04
CA GLU A 46 -16.13 -11.01 5.94
C GLU A 46 -14.84 -10.73 5.13
N ILE A 47 -14.09 -9.73 5.55
CA ILE A 47 -12.78 -9.40 4.99
C ILE A 47 -11.74 -10.16 5.80
N VAL A 48 -10.90 -10.94 5.12
CA VAL A 48 -9.83 -11.71 5.76
C VAL A 48 -8.49 -11.24 5.22
N LEU A 49 -7.67 -10.66 6.09
CA LEU A 49 -6.30 -10.28 5.79
C LEU A 49 -5.35 -11.31 6.41
N LYS A 50 -4.45 -11.84 5.60
CA LYS A 50 -3.40 -12.76 6.09
C LYS A 50 -2.15 -11.98 6.47
N ARG A 51 -1.53 -12.38 7.57
CA ARG A 51 -0.29 -11.79 8.05
C ARG A 51 0.81 -11.92 6.98
N ALA A 52 1.45 -10.80 6.68
CA ALA A 52 2.57 -10.76 5.74
C ALA A 52 3.88 -11.25 6.39
N PRO A 53 4.93 -11.55 5.60
CA PRO A 53 6.23 -11.98 6.13
C PRO A 53 6.93 -10.96 7.01
N ASP A 54 6.59 -9.68 6.90
CA ASP A 54 7.06 -8.59 7.78
C ASP A 54 6.36 -8.59 9.15
N GLY A 55 5.43 -9.53 9.38
CA GLY A 55 4.69 -9.68 10.62
C GLY A 55 3.44 -8.81 10.75
N HIS A 56 3.15 -7.99 9.74
CA HIS A 56 2.02 -7.06 9.75
C HIS A 56 0.86 -7.53 8.89
N PHE A 57 -0.30 -6.90 9.07
CA PHE A 57 -1.45 -7.04 8.19
C PHE A 57 -1.47 -5.85 7.23
N HIS A 58 -1.65 -6.15 5.96
CA HIS A 58 -1.75 -5.17 4.90
C HIS A 58 -3.15 -5.19 4.31
N TRP A 59 -3.74 -4.01 4.17
CA TRP A 59 -5.07 -3.85 3.61
C TRP A 59 -5.00 -3.01 2.34
N PRO A 60 -5.19 -3.62 1.17
CA PRO A 60 -5.20 -2.89 -0.09
C PRO A 60 -6.34 -1.88 -0.16
N GLY A 61 -6.05 -0.71 -0.70
CA GLY A 61 -7.03 0.35 -0.82
C GLY A 61 -6.55 1.48 -1.72
N GLU A 62 -7.19 2.62 -1.58
CA GLU A 62 -6.93 3.83 -2.37
C GLU A 62 -6.95 5.06 -1.48
N VAL A 63 -6.09 6.03 -1.81
CA VAL A 63 -6.12 7.39 -1.28
C VAL A 63 -6.38 8.33 -2.46
N ASN A 64 -7.51 9.03 -2.46
CA ASN A 64 -7.95 9.91 -3.56
C ASN A 64 -7.88 9.21 -4.94
N GLY A 65 -8.27 7.91 -5.01
CA GLY A 65 -8.24 7.11 -6.23
C GLY A 65 -6.87 6.54 -6.62
N HIS A 66 -5.82 6.76 -5.82
CA HIS A 66 -4.51 6.17 -6.04
C HIS A 66 -4.35 4.92 -5.18
N ALA A 67 -4.08 3.79 -5.83
CA ALA A 67 -3.89 2.51 -5.16
C ALA A 67 -2.70 2.54 -4.20
N VAL A 68 -2.93 2.05 -2.98
CA VAL A 68 -1.94 1.93 -1.91
C VAL A 68 -2.18 0.66 -1.10
N ASP A 69 -1.17 0.23 -0.36
CA ASP A 69 -1.28 -0.87 0.58
C ASP A 69 -1.11 -0.33 2.01
N PHE A 70 -2.20 -0.30 2.77
CA PHE A 70 -2.19 0.22 4.14
C PHE A 70 -1.68 -0.82 5.11
N LEU A 71 -0.76 -0.43 5.97
CA LEU A 71 -0.38 -1.21 7.12
C LEU A 71 -1.43 -0.99 8.24
N VAL A 72 -2.07 -2.08 8.69
CA VAL A 72 -3.06 -2.02 9.77
C VAL A 72 -2.33 -1.86 11.10
N ASP A 73 -2.55 -0.71 11.76
CA ASP A 73 -1.85 -0.35 12.99
C ASP A 73 -2.84 0.07 14.09
N THR A 74 -3.12 -0.86 15.01
CA THR A 74 -3.97 -0.60 16.19
C THR A 74 -3.30 0.30 17.22
N GLY A 75 -2.00 0.54 17.11
CA GLY A 75 -1.25 1.49 17.94
C GLY A 75 -1.32 2.93 17.45
N ALA A 76 -1.73 3.14 16.19
CA ALA A 76 -1.93 4.47 15.64
C ALA A 76 -3.34 4.99 15.95
N THR A 77 -3.42 6.16 16.60
CA THR A 77 -4.72 6.80 16.91
C THR A 77 -5.43 7.28 15.65
N ALA A 78 -4.68 7.79 14.67
CA ALA A 78 -5.16 8.33 13.41
C ALA A 78 -4.43 7.74 12.23
N THR A 79 -5.11 7.68 11.10
CA THR A 79 -4.52 7.27 9.82
C THR A 79 -3.42 8.25 9.43
N ALA A 80 -2.26 7.70 9.06
CA ALA A 80 -1.09 8.49 8.70
C ALA A 80 -0.56 8.12 7.32
N LEU A 81 -0.13 9.12 6.56
CA LEU A 81 0.34 8.96 5.19
C LEU A 81 1.78 9.45 5.05
N PRO A 82 2.62 8.75 4.26
CA PRO A 82 3.93 9.27 3.87
C PRO A 82 3.82 10.59 3.11
N GLN A 83 4.75 11.50 3.32
CA GLN A 83 4.77 12.78 2.60
C GLN A 83 4.84 12.58 1.08
N ALA A 84 5.65 11.63 0.61
CA ALA A 84 5.75 11.32 -0.82
C ALA A 84 4.42 10.85 -1.44
N LEU A 85 3.58 10.14 -0.68
CA LEU A 85 2.23 9.77 -1.11
C LEU A 85 1.33 11.01 -1.14
N ALA A 86 1.35 11.82 -0.09
CA ALA A 86 0.53 13.02 0.01
C ALA A 86 0.80 14.01 -1.13
N GLU A 87 2.06 14.19 -1.52
CA GLU A 87 2.46 14.99 -2.68
C GLU A 87 1.93 14.40 -3.99
N ARG A 88 2.05 13.08 -4.18
CA ARG A 88 1.56 12.39 -5.38
C ARG A 88 0.05 12.49 -5.57
N VAL A 89 -0.71 12.47 -4.47
CA VAL A 89 -2.19 12.59 -4.51
C VAL A 89 -2.67 14.03 -4.25
N ALA A 90 -1.75 15.00 -4.31
CA ALA A 90 -1.99 16.44 -4.19
C ALA A 90 -2.78 16.84 -2.92
N LEU A 91 -2.45 16.26 -1.77
CA LEU A 91 -3.05 16.66 -0.50
C LEU A 91 -2.59 18.07 -0.10
N ARG A 92 -3.54 18.87 0.37
CA ARG A 92 -3.27 20.22 0.85
C ARG A 92 -3.10 20.19 2.37
N SER A 93 -2.07 20.89 2.86
CA SER A 93 -1.86 21.07 4.30
C SER A 93 -2.96 21.98 4.87
N GLU A 94 -3.60 21.52 5.95
CA GLU A 94 -4.59 22.29 6.75
C GLU A 94 -3.98 22.84 8.05
N GLY A 95 -2.75 22.46 8.39
CA GLY A 95 -2.06 22.92 9.58
C GLY A 95 -0.93 21.99 10.00
N GLN A 96 0.02 22.51 10.75
CA GLN A 96 1.11 21.71 11.29
C GLN A 96 0.67 20.90 12.50
N VAL A 97 1.26 19.72 12.69
CA VAL A 97 1.01 18.83 13.80
C VAL A 97 2.33 18.18 14.27
N SER A 98 2.46 18.02 15.58
CA SER A 98 3.50 17.18 16.16
C SER A 98 2.90 15.82 16.49
N SER A 99 3.48 14.75 15.96
CA SER A 99 3.06 13.38 16.21
C SER A 99 4.10 12.67 17.08
N SER A 100 3.63 11.99 18.12
CA SER A 100 4.47 11.08 18.92
C SER A 100 4.46 9.71 18.24
N THR A 101 5.63 9.24 17.84
CA THR A 101 5.83 7.96 17.19
C THR A 101 6.78 7.09 18.01
N ALA A 102 6.90 5.82 17.69
CA ALA A 102 7.89 4.94 18.32
C ALA A 102 9.34 5.43 18.15
N ALA A 103 9.61 6.23 17.11
CA ALA A 103 10.92 6.85 16.85
C ALA A 103 11.09 8.22 17.53
N GLY A 104 10.10 8.70 18.29
CA GLY A 104 10.09 10.01 18.95
C GLY A 104 9.06 10.97 18.35
N ILE A 105 9.20 12.26 18.71
CA ILE A 105 8.32 13.31 18.21
C ILE A 105 8.76 13.70 16.80
N THR A 106 7.84 13.65 15.86
CA THR A 106 8.06 14.10 14.48
C THR A 106 7.08 15.21 14.11
N GLN A 107 7.54 16.14 13.29
CA GLN A 107 6.70 17.20 12.74
C GLN A 107 6.10 16.74 11.43
N GLY A 108 4.83 17.03 11.26
CA GLY A 108 4.06 16.74 10.05
C GLY A 108 2.98 17.79 9.85
N TYR A 109 2.00 17.46 9.03
CA TYR A 109 0.84 18.32 8.83
C TYR A 109 -0.45 17.51 8.73
N LEU A 110 -1.57 18.16 9.01
CA LEU A 110 -2.91 17.62 8.80
C LEU A 110 -3.33 17.87 7.37
N ALA A 111 -4.05 16.91 6.80
CA ALA A 111 -4.69 17.00 5.49
C ALA A 111 -6.01 16.22 5.51
N ARG A 112 -6.81 16.34 4.45
CA ARG A 112 -7.99 15.51 4.23
C ARG A 112 -7.82 14.63 3.01
N ALA A 113 -8.21 13.37 3.17
CA ALA A 113 -8.16 12.37 2.11
C ALA A 113 -9.42 11.53 2.06
N SER A 114 -9.83 11.11 0.87
CA SER A 114 -10.82 10.06 0.70
C SER A 114 -10.10 8.72 0.63
N ILE A 115 -10.45 7.82 1.55
CA ILE A 115 -9.88 6.49 1.65
C ILE A 115 -10.93 5.47 1.28
N ARG A 116 -10.57 4.55 0.41
CA ARG A 116 -11.39 3.38 0.06
C ARG A 116 -10.56 2.13 0.26
N LEU A 117 -11.05 1.22 1.07
CA LEU A 117 -10.39 -0.06 1.33
C LEU A 117 -11.07 -1.17 0.54
N GLN A 118 -10.30 -2.14 0.11
CA GLN A 118 -10.83 -3.30 -0.57
C GLN A 118 -11.80 -4.06 0.36
N GLY A 119 -12.99 -4.40 -0.16
CA GLY A 119 -14.07 -4.98 0.65
C GLY A 119 -15.16 -3.99 1.05
N GLY A 120 -15.10 -2.73 0.56
CA GLY A 120 -16.20 -1.77 0.62
C GLY A 120 -16.16 -0.79 1.80
N VAL A 121 -15.14 -0.85 2.65
CA VAL A 121 -14.95 0.17 3.70
C VAL A 121 -14.45 1.46 3.07
N SER A 122 -15.10 2.58 3.38
CA SER A 122 -14.71 3.89 2.86
C SER A 122 -14.84 4.99 3.91
N ALA A 123 -13.99 6.00 3.79
CA ALA A 123 -14.03 7.21 4.60
C ALA A 123 -13.74 8.42 3.71
N GLU A 124 -14.74 9.27 3.54
CA GLU A 124 -14.61 10.49 2.75
C GLU A 124 -14.14 11.65 3.64
N GLN A 125 -13.25 12.50 3.10
CA GLN A 125 -12.72 13.68 3.79
C GLN A 125 -12.15 13.36 5.19
N LEU A 126 -11.54 12.18 5.33
CA LEU A 126 -10.93 11.76 6.60
C LEU A 126 -9.75 12.69 6.92
N PRO A 127 -9.69 13.28 8.14
CA PRO A 127 -8.48 13.93 8.61
C PRO A 127 -7.34 12.92 8.73
N VAL A 128 -6.24 13.15 8.04
CA VAL A 128 -5.06 12.29 8.05
C VAL A 128 -3.83 13.08 8.47
N THR A 129 -2.89 12.42 9.12
CA THR A 129 -1.60 13.01 9.47
C THR A 129 -0.57 12.66 8.38
N VAL A 130 0.08 13.67 7.81
CA VAL A 130 1.16 13.45 6.85
C VAL A 130 2.50 13.58 7.55
N LEU A 131 3.31 12.52 7.48
CA LEU A 131 4.60 12.41 8.19
C LEU A 131 5.75 12.17 7.21
N PRO A 132 6.84 12.96 7.27
CA PRO A 132 7.96 12.84 6.33
C PRO A 132 8.75 11.53 6.47
N ALA A 133 8.88 11.02 7.69
CA ALA A 133 9.67 9.81 7.98
C ALA A 133 8.89 8.50 7.85
N LEU A 134 7.62 8.56 7.45
CA LEU A 134 6.79 7.37 7.30
C LEU A 134 7.09 6.68 5.98
N SER A 135 7.34 5.37 6.02
CA SER A 135 7.68 4.56 4.84
C SER A 135 6.47 3.95 4.13
N ALA A 136 5.37 3.73 4.87
CA ALA A 136 4.14 3.15 4.35
C ALA A 136 2.91 3.84 4.96
N PRO A 137 1.77 3.90 4.26
CA PRO A 137 0.54 4.44 4.84
C PRO A 137 0.06 3.54 5.98
N LEU A 138 -0.26 4.15 7.12
CA LEU A 138 -0.81 3.48 8.31
C LEU A 138 -2.31 3.69 8.38
N LEU A 139 -3.05 2.62 8.61
CA LEU A 139 -4.48 2.65 8.90
C LEU A 139 -4.67 2.62 10.42
N GLY A 140 -5.15 3.74 10.97
CA GLY A 140 -5.28 3.93 12.41
C GLY A 140 -6.65 3.58 12.99
N MET A 141 -6.77 3.77 14.30
CA MET A 141 -8.00 3.52 15.05
C MET A 141 -9.17 4.45 14.71
N ASP A 142 -8.92 5.56 14.02
CA ASP A 142 -9.95 6.44 13.45
C ASP A 142 -10.88 5.73 12.46
N ILE A 143 -10.37 4.71 11.74
CA ILE A 143 -11.16 3.80 10.90
C ILE A 143 -11.40 2.48 11.63
N LEU A 144 -10.36 1.85 12.19
CA LEU A 144 -10.44 0.49 12.74
C LEU A 144 -11.44 0.36 13.88
N SER A 145 -11.57 1.38 14.74
CA SER A 145 -12.53 1.35 15.86
C SER A 145 -14.01 1.31 15.44
N LYS A 146 -14.30 1.63 14.19
CA LYS A 146 -15.67 1.57 13.62
C LYS A 146 -16.01 0.19 13.06
N LEU A 147 -15.05 -0.73 13.05
CA LEU A 147 -15.19 -2.07 12.50
C LEU A 147 -15.15 -3.11 13.64
N GLU A 148 -15.82 -4.21 13.42
CA GLU A 148 -15.65 -5.38 14.26
C GLU A 148 -14.55 -6.24 13.67
N PHE A 149 -13.48 -6.47 14.39
CA PHE A 149 -12.40 -7.30 13.91
C PHE A 149 -11.86 -8.24 15.00
N SER A 150 -11.37 -9.39 14.57
CA SER A 150 -10.70 -10.37 15.41
C SER A 150 -9.41 -10.85 14.75
N GLN A 151 -8.41 -11.18 15.56
CA GLN A 151 -7.15 -11.70 15.08
C GLN A 151 -6.91 -13.08 15.67
N GLN A 152 -6.75 -14.07 14.80
CA GLN A 152 -6.45 -15.46 15.22
C GLN A 152 -5.68 -16.20 14.11
N GLY A 153 -4.72 -17.04 14.49
CA GLY A 153 -4.04 -17.95 13.56
C GLY A 153 -3.30 -17.27 12.39
N GLY A 154 -2.85 -16.01 12.58
CA GLY A 154 -2.20 -15.26 11.49
C GLY A 154 -3.17 -14.63 10.51
N GLU A 155 -4.47 -14.61 10.81
CA GLU A 155 -5.52 -13.93 10.06
C GLU A 155 -6.12 -12.80 10.89
N LEU A 156 -6.40 -11.68 10.25
CA LEU A 156 -7.23 -10.59 10.74
C LEU A 156 -8.55 -10.64 9.99
N ARG A 157 -9.63 -10.93 10.70
CA ARG A 157 -10.99 -11.03 10.19
C ARG A 157 -11.75 -9.79 10.57
N ILE A 158 -12.38 -9.16 9.60
CA ILE A 158 -13.11 -7.91 9.76
C ILE A 158 -14.51 -8.15 9.25
N ALA A 159 -15.51 -8.01 10.12
CA ALA A 159 -16.90 -8.10 9.72
C ALA A 159 -17.27 -6.85 8.92
N ALA A 160 -17.75 -7.04 7.70
CA ALA A 160 -18.43 -5.97 6.96
C ALA A 160 -19.75 -5.71 7.68
N ARG A 161 -19.91 -4.56 8.32
CA ARG A 161 -21.22 -4.15 8.82
C ARG A 161 -22.14 -3.94 7.62
N PRO A 162 -23.35 -4.52 7.66
CA PRO A 162 -24.35 -4.31 6.62
C PRO A 162 -24.78 -2.85 6.53
#